data_120b0f5018cb4733d2e6f8d7c701af11
#
_entry.id   120b0f5018cb4733d2e6f8d7c701af11
#
_cell.length_a   1.000
_cell.length_b   1.000
_cell.length_c   1.000
_cell.angle_alpha   90.00
_cell.angle_beta   90.00
_cell.angle_gamma   90.00
#
_symmetry.space_group_name_H-M   'P 1'
#
loop_
_entity.id
_entity.type
_entity.pdbx_description
1 polymer ?
#
loop_
_entity_poly.entity_id
_entity_poly.type
_entity_poly.pdbx_seq_one_letter_code
_entity_poly.pdbx_strand_id
1 'polypeptide(L)'
;MNPVVAVAFVGVSLRYTKVLENVGAATLAVETAREPVAEVDEILSATVLPEPDIPVGLPAPGEVSFEGVSFGYDQARPVLHDVSFTVPAGGLTAIVGPSGAGKSTLFRLIARFWDADSGTVRVGGVDVRDQTTEQLMSQLAMVFQDVYLYDSTLTENIRIGCPDATDEHVRQAGALAGVDEIADRLPGGWDASVGEGGRRLSGGERQRVSVARALLKRAPILLFDEATSALDPENEAHVEAAVTQLRQTSTIVVIAHKLDTIRSADQIVVVDRTGRVCQVGTHDDLIASSGRYADLWHARERAVGWSLVGRP
;
A
#
# COMPACT_ATOMS: atom_id res chain seq x y z
N MET A 1 60.79 37.69 37.47
CA MET A 1 59.32 37.45 37.45
C MET A 1 58.97 36.65 38.71
N ASN A 2 58.01 37.06 39.48
CA ASN A 2 57.64 36.38 40.71
C ASN A 2 57.08 34.95 40.33
N PRO A 3 57.65 33.88 40.90
CA PRO A 3 57.21 32.52 40.54
C PRO A 3 55.74 32.26 40.78
N VAL A 4 55.10 32.88 41.71
CA VAL A 4 53.65 32.83 42.00
C VAL A 4 52.84 33.44 40.86
N VAL A 5 53.30 34.54 40.28
CA VAL A 5 52.63 35.17 39.11
C VAL A 5 52.73 34.30 37.85
N ALA A 6 53.88 33.63 37.66
CA ALA A 6 54.09 32.74 36.55
C ALA A 6 53.17 31.54 36.65
N VAL A 7 52.98 30.90 37.79
CA VAL A 7 52.08 29.76 38.01
C VAL A 7 50.63 30.20 37.85
N ALA A 8 50.23 31.36 38.37
CA ALA A 8 48.89 31.90 38.20
C ALA A 8 48.57 32.18 36.72
N PHE A 9 49.51 32.72 35.95
CA PHE A 9 49.37 32.99 34.53
C PHE A 9 49.16 31.68 33.71
N VAL A 10 49.98 30.66 34.00
CA VAL A 10 49.83 29.36 33.34
C VAL A 10 48.49 28.74 33.68
N GLY A 11 48.06 28.81 34.96
CA GLY A 11 46.75 28.28 35.37
C GLY A 11 45.56 28.97 34.68
N VAL A 12 45.62 30.30 34.55
CA VAL A 12 44.56 31.08 33.82
C VAL A 12 44.58 30.74 32.32
N SER A 13 45.77 30.64 31.70
CA SER A 13 45.89 30.31 30.29
C SER A 13 45.33 28.93 29.97
N LEU A 14 45.64 27.92 30.79
CA LEU A 14 45.08 26.57 30.63
C LEU A 14 43.57 26.55 30.79
N ARG A 15 43.04 27.32 31.77
CA ARG A 15 41.59 27.41 31.96
C ARG A 15 40.90 28.11 30.79
N TYR A 16 41.52 29.14 30.21
CA TYR A 16 41.01 29.86 29.07
C TYR A 16 40.94 28.96 27.81
N THR A 17 42.00 28.17 27.57
CA THR A 17 42.01 27.19 26.47
C THR A 17 40.86 26.18 26.58
N LYS A 18 40.63 25.68 27.81
CA LYS A 18 39.53 24.72 28.06
C LYS A 18 38.13 25.33 27.81
N VAL A 19 37.94 26.60 28.13
CA VAL A 19 36.69 27.33 27.84
C VAL A 19 36.50 27.48 26.34
N LEU A 20 37.54 27.80 25.58
CA LEU A 20 37.45 27.86 24.08
C LEU A 20 37.14 26.52 23.46
N GLU A 21 37.77 25.45 23.96
CA GLU A 21 37.43 24.08 23.49
C GLU A 21 35.95 23.73 23.73
N ASN A 22 35.43 24.06 24.93
CA ASN A 22 34.04 23.81 25.27
C ASN A 22 33.06 24.64 24.39
N VAL A 23 33.39 25.88 24.08
CA VAL A 23 32.61 26.71 23.16
C VAL A 23 32.63 26.11 21.75
N GLY A 24 33.80 25.68 21.27
CA GLY A 24 33.92 25.01 19.97
C GLY A 24 33.09 23.72 19.88
N ALA A 25 33.18 22.90 20.95
CA ALA A 25 32.39 21.67 21.02
C ALA A 25 30.86 21.94 21.07
N ALA A 26 30.44 22.96 21.83
CA ALA A 26 29.05 23.37 21.91
C ALA A 26 28.54 23.91 20.56
N THR A 27 29.36 24.71 19.86
CA THR A 27 28.99 25.18 18.50
C THR A 27 28.83 24.04 17.51
N LEU A 28 29.75 23.08 17.52
CA LEU A 28 29.67 21.90 16.67
C LEU A 28 28.43 21.06 17.01
N ALA A 29 28.09 20.87 18.28
CA ALA A 29 26.90 20.14 18.72
C ALA A 29 25.61 20.84 18.24
N VAL A 30 25.53 22.15 18.25
CA VAL A 30 24.39 22.91 17.71
C VAL A 30 24.30 22.76 16.20
N GLU A 31 25.40 22.85 15.48
CA GLU A 31 25.43 22.67 14.01
C GLU A 31 25.00 21.26 13.62
N THR A 32 25.49 20.23 14.31
CA THR A 32 25.11 18.83 14.03
C THR A 32 23.67 18.52 14.40
N ALA A 33 23.05 19.26 15.32
CA ALA A 33 21.64 19.07 15.69
C ALA A 33 20.67 19.79 14.73
N ARG A 34 21.14 20.72 13.91
CA ARG A 34 20.27 21.53 13.03
C ARG A 34 19.52 20.69 11.98
N GLU A 35 20.20 19.78 11.28
CA GLU A 35 19.56 18.94 10.25
C GLU A 35 18.48 18.04 10.84
N PRO A 36 18.73 17.23 11.90
CA PRO A 36 17.69 16.42 12.51
C PRO A 36 16.49 17.22 13.04
N VAL A 37 16.75 18.42 13.59
CA VAL A 37 15.68 19.29 14.07
C VAL A 37 14.85 19.85 12.92
N ALA A 38 15.47 20.21 11.79
CA ALA A 38 14.77 20.68 10.61
C ALA A 38 13.89 19.58 10.00
N GLU A 39 14.37 18.33 9.94
CA GLU A 39 13.56 17.18 9.48
C GLU A 39 12.34 16.96 10.39
N VAL A 40 12.52 17.04 11.70
CA VAL A 40 11.40 16.92 12.66
C VAL A 40 10.40 18.07 12.48
N ASP A 41 10.88 19.30 12.31
CA ASP A 41 10.04 20.48 12.11
C ASP A 41 9.26 20.39 10.78
N GLU A 42 9.87 19.87 9.71
CA GLU A 42 9.21 19.60 8.44
C GLU A 42 8.06 18.60 8.62
N ILE A 43 8.28 17.49 9.35
CA ILE A 43 7.24 16.48 9.62
C ILE A 43 6.13 17.08 10.48
N LEU A 44 6.45 17.85 11.52
CA LEU A 44 5.46 18.46 12.42
C LEU A 44 4.66 19.59 11.74
N SER A 45 5.25 20.27 10.76
CA SER A 45 4.61 21.33 9.98
C SER A 45 3.88 20.81 8.73
N ALA A 46 3.95 19.50 8.46
CA ALA A 46 3.26 18.89 7.32
C ALA A 46 1.75 19.19 7.37
N THR A 47 1.22 19.65 6.25
CA THR A 47 -0.22 19.95 6.14
C THR A 47 -1.02 18.67 6.22
N VAL A 48 -1.86 18.55 7.25
CA VAL A 48 -2.80 17.44 7.40
C VAL A 48 -3.98 17.66 6.44
N LEU A 49 -4.45 16.61 5.79
CA LEU A 49 -5.65 16.68 4.96
C LEU A 49 -6.86 17.05 5.84
N PRO A 50 -7.72 18.01 5.42
CA PRO A 50 -8.88 18.41 6.19
C PRO A 50 -9.86 17.24 6.31
N GLU A 51 -10.45 17.08 7.49
CA GLU A 51 -11.38 16.00 7.80
C GLU A 51 -12.68 16.57 8.37
N PRO A 52 -13.87 16.07 7.98
CA PRO A 52 -15.13 16.45 8.60
C PRO A 52 -15.24 15.85 10.02
N ASP A 53 -15.94 16.57 10.90
CA ASP A 53 -16.12 16.15 12.31
C ASP A 53 -17.11 14.98 12.48
N ILE A 54 -17.98 14.74 11.50
CA ILE A 54 -19.12 13.83 11.63
C ILE A 54 -19.18 12.88 10.42
N PRO A 55 -19.32 11.55 10.66
CA PRO A 55 -19.54 10.59 9.58
C PRO A 55 -20.83 10.85 8.81
N VAL A 56 -20.82 10.56 7.50
CA VAL A 56 -21.98 10.74 6.61
C VAL A 56 -22.58 9.39 6.22
N GLY A 57 -23.83 9.38 5.78
CA GLY A 57 -24.48 8.16 5.26
C GLY A 57 -23.85 7.73 3.92
N LEU A 58 -23.75 6.42 3.69
CA LEU A 58 -23.20 5.83 2.48
C LEU A 58 -24.32 5.32 1.57
N PRO A 59 -24.73 6.08 0.53
CA PRO A 59 -25.86 5.73 -0.33
C PRO A 59 -25.58 4.54 -1.26
N ALA A 60 -24.32 4.25 -1.58
CA ALA A 60 -23.90 3.16 -2.47
C ALA A 60 -22.75 2.32 -1.87
N PRO A 61 -22.99 1.57 -0.76
CA PRO A 61 -21.94 0.81 -0.08
C PRO A 61 -21.23 -0.16 -1.05
N GLY A 62 -19.90 -0.18 -1.03
CA GLY A 62 -19.08 -1.03 -1.87
C GLY A 62 -18.81 -0.50 -3.28
N GLU A 63 -19.43 0.62 -3.70
CA GLU A 63 -19.12 1.27 -4.97
C GLU A 63 -17.90 2.20 -4.83
N VAL A 64 -17.11 2.29 -5.93
CA VAL A 64 -16.05 3.29 -6.07
C VAL A 64 -16.22 4.01 -7.40
N SER A 65 -16.19 5.34 -7.43
CA SER A 65 -16.24 6.10 -8.67
C SER A 65 -15.21 7.21 -8.73
N PHE A 66 -14.75 7.45 -9.96
CA PHE A 66 -13.87 8.54 -10.35
C PHE A 66 -14.62 9.43 -11.36
N GLU A 67 -14.64 10.73 -11.14
CA GLU A 67 -15.32 11.70 -11.99
C GLU A 67 -14.37 12.84 -12.35
N GLY A 68 -13.80 12.82 -13.57
CA GLY A 68 -12.91 13.87 -14.08
C GLY A 68 -11.61 14.05 -13.27
N VAL A 69 -11.10 12.98 -12.68
CA VAL A 69 -9.98 13.04 -11.73
C VAL A 69 -8.66 13.27 -12.43
N SER A 70 -7.95 14.33 -12.03
CA SER A 70 -6.54 14.55 -12.37
C SER A 70 -5.71 14.67 -11.11
N PHE A 71 -4.47 14.15 -11.16
CA PHE A 71 -3.58 14.13 -10.00
C PHE A 71 -2.11 14.01 -10.39
N GLY A 72 -1.24 14.70 -9.66
CA GLY A 72 0.22 14.56 -9.72
C GLY A 72 0.85 14.68 -8.33
N TYR A 73 1.87 13.88 -8.04
CA TYR A 73 2.67 14.04 -6.81
C TYR A 73 3.49 15.34 -6.83
N ASP A 74 3.74 15.85 -8.03
CA ASP A 74 4.35 17.14 -8.31
C ASP A 74 3.46 17.83 -9.35
N GLN A 75 3.04 19.07 -9.07
CA GLN A 75 2.20 19.87 -9.99
C GLN A 75 2.79 19.99 -11.39
N ALA A 76 4.13 19.92 -11.52
CA ALA A 76 4.80 19.94 -12.82
C ALA A 76 4.73 18.60 -13.57
N ARG A 77 4.31 17.51 -12.91
CA ARG A 77 4.30 16.15 -13.48
C ARG A 77 3.02 15.40 -13.11
N PRO A 78 1.90 15.74 -13.75
CA PRO A 78 0.65 15.02 -13.52
C PRO A 78 0.78 13.54 -13.93
N VAL A 79 0.19 12.65 -13.13
CA VAL A 79 0.22 11.19 -13.29
C VAL A 79 -1.11 10.67 -13.83
N LEU A 80 -2.23 11.27 -13.42
CA LEU A 80 -3.58 10.94 -13.87
C LEU A 80 -4.21 12.15 -14.54
N HIS A 81 -4.94 11.93 -15.63
CA HIS A 81 -5.53 12.98 -16.45
C HIS A 81 -6.98 12.66 -16.80
N ASP A 82 -7.93 13.42 -16.23
CA ASP A 82 -9.35 13.36 -16.54
C ASP A 82 -9.91 11.92 -16.48
N VAL A 83 -9.59 11.22 -15.40
CA VAL A 83 -9.96 9.82 -15.18
C VAL A 83 -11.41 9.74 -14.72
N SER A 84 -12.24 8.98 -15.47
CA SER A 84 -13.64 8.74 -15.14
C SER A 84 -14.00 7.27 -15.37
N PHE A 85 -14.43 6.59 -14.33
CA PHE A 85 -14.99 5.24 -14.37
C PHE A 85 -15.68 4.92 -13.04
N THR A 86 -16.51 3.87 -13.03
CA THR A 86 -17.16 3.36 -11.83
C THR A 86 -16.84 1.88 -11.66
N VAL A 87 -16.49 1.50 -10.43
CA VAL A 87 -16.40 0.12 -9.97
C VAL A 87 -17.73 -0.20 -9.29
N PRO A 88 -18.57 -1.06 -9.86
CA PRO A 88 -19.85 -1.42 -9.26
C PRO A 88 -19.66 -2.21 -7.97
N ALA A 89 -20.59 -2.08 -7.04
CA ALA A 89 -20.60 -2.88 -5.81
C ALA A 89 -20.68 -4.38 -6.12
N GLY A 90 -19.86 -5.16 -5.46
CA GLY A 90 -19.71 -6.60 -5.69
C GLY A 90 -18.88 -6.92 -6.93
N GLY A 91 -18.35 -8.14 -7.00
CA GLY A 91 -17.56 -8.58 -8.13
C GLY A 91 -16.09 -8.13 -8.12
N LEU A 92 -15.42 -8.38 -9.25
CA LEU A 92 -13.99 -8.16 -9.46
C LEU A 92 -13.76 -7.16 -10.59
N THR A 93 -13.15 -6.02 -10.29
CA THR A 93 -12.67 -5.06 -11.30
C THR A 93 -11.15 -5.12 -11.40
N ALA A 94 -10.62 -5.39 -12.60
CA ALA A 94 -9.20 -5.42 -12.88
C ALA A 94 -8.74 -4.09 -13.49
N ILE A 95 -7.75 -3.43 -12.89
CA ILE A 95 -7.07 -2.26 -13.45
C ILE A 95 -5.82 -2.74 -14.17
N VAL A 96 -5.73 -2.49 -15.47
CA VAL A 96 -4.61 -2.92 -16.32
C VAL A 96 -3.98 -1.73 -17.04
N GLY A 97 -2.72 -1.87 -17.39
CA GLY A 97 -1.96 -0.83 -18.10
C GLY A 97 -0.46 -1.02 -17.95
N PRO A 98 0.37 -0.27 -18.67
CA PRO A 98 1.82 -0.35 -18.56
C PRO A 98 2.32 0.09 -17.17
N SER A 99 3.57 -0.27 -16.85
CA SER A 99 4.22 0.24 -15.63
C SER A 99 4.32 1.76 -15.69
N GLY A 100 4.11 2.43 -14.55
CA GLY A 100 4.10 3.89 -14.47
C GLY A 100 2.84 4.59 -14.98
N ALA A 101 1.80 3.86 -15.41
CA ALA A 101 0.52 4.45 -15.86
C ALA A 101 -0.37 5.04 -14.75
N GLY A 102 0.06 5.05 -13.50
CA GLY A 102 -0.72 5.60 -12.38
C GLY A 102 -1.70 4.62 -11.72
N LYS A 103 -1.61 3.31 -12.00
CA LYS A 103 -2.52 2.31 -11.41
C LYS A 103 -2.52 2.32 -9.88
N SER A 104 -1.35 2.24 -9.24
CA SER A 104 -1.26 2.29 -7.77
C SER A 104 -1.61 3.68 -7.21
N THR A 105 -1.54 4.73 -8.04
CA THR A 105 -2.00 6.08 -7.68
C THR A 105 -3.53 6.10 -7.52
N LEU A 106 -4.28 5.36 -8.35
CA LEU A 106 -5.73 5.23 -8.18
C LEU A 106 -6.08 4.64 -6.80
N PHE A 107 -5.37 3.60 -6.36
CA PHE A 107 -5.58 3.02 -5.02
C PHE A 107 -5.29 4.02 -3.90
N ARG A 108 -4.22 4.81 -4.05
CA ARG A 108 -3.85 5.83 -3.08
C ARG A 108 -4.88 6.95 -2.97
N LEU A 109 -5.55 7.29 -4.08
CA LEU A 109 -6.64 8.26 -4.11
C LEU A 109 -7.93 7.67 -3.52
N ILE A 110 -8.25 6.38 -3.78
CA ILE A 110 -9.38 5.69 -3.12
C ILE A 110 -9.20 5.71 -1.59
N ALA A 111 -7.97 5.41 -1.12
CA ALA A 111 -7.63 5.42 0.30
C ALA A 111 -7.41 6.84 0.88
N ARG A 112 -7.53 7.87 0.04
CA ARG A 112 -7.27 9.27 0.40
C ARG A 112 -5.93 9.49 1.10
N PHE A 113 -4.87 8.84 0.60
CA PHE A 113 -3.50 9.20 1.01
C PHE A 113 -3.09 10.56 0.43
N TRP A 114 -3.76 11.00 -0.63
CA TRP A 114 -3.71 12.33 -1.24
C TRP A 114 -5.11 12.71 -1.71
N ASP A 115 -5.40 13.99 -1.75
CA ASP A 115 -6.58 14.52 -2.44
C ASP A 115 -6.26 14.71 -3.93
N ALA A 116 -7.26 14.53 -4.81
CA ALA A 116 -7.12 14.80 -6.23
C ALA A 116 -6.94 16.30 -6.49
N ASP A 117 -6.11 16.67 -7.49
CA ASP A 117 -5.94 18.07 -7.92
C ASP A 117 -7.22 18.63 -8.54
N SER A 118 -7.98 17.79 -9.26
CA SER A 118 -9.29 18.11 -9.80
C SER A 118 -10.16 16.87 -9.93
N GLY A 119 -11.46 17.07 -10.03
CA GLY A 119 -12.45 15.99 -10.07
C GLY A 119 -12.79 15.45 -8.70
N THR A 120 -13.46 14.30 -8.68
CA THR A 120 -14.02 13.70 -7.47
C THR A 120 -13.78 12.20 -7.43
N VAL A 121 -13.30 11.70 -6.29
CA VAL A 121 -13.24 10.27 -5.97
C VAL A 121 -14.31 9.97 -4.94
N ARG A 122 -15.19 9.00 -5.22
CA ARG A 122 -16.23 8.59 -4.27
C ARG A 122 -16.03 7.15 -3.84
N VAL A 123 -16.28 6.91 -2.56
CA VAL A 123 -16.34 5.58 -1.95
C VAL A 123 -17.64 5.47 -1.19
N GLY A 124 -18.42 4.42 -1.46
CA GLY A 124 -19.75 4.29 -0.89
C GLY A 124 -20.75 5.35 -1.37
N GLY A 125 -20.48 5.97 -2.53
CA GLY A 125 -21.29 7.05 -3.12
C GLY A 125 -21.01 8.45 -2.55
N VAL A 126 -20.05 8.59 -1.62
CA VAL A 126 -19.68 9.87 -0.98
C VAL A 126 -18.24 10.23 -1.38
N ASP A 127 -18.00 11.53 -1.63
CA ASP A 127 -16.65 12.05 -1.87
C ASP A 127 -15.73 11.66 -0.69
N VAL A 128 -14.57 11.13 -0.99
CA VAL A 128 -13.61 10.74 0.06
C VAL A 128 -13.20 11.92 0.96
N ARG A 129 -13.29 13.15 0.45
CA ARG A 129 -13.01 14.39 1.20
C ARG A 129 -14.08 14.71 2.24
N ASP A 130 -15.30 14.24 2.03
CA ASP A 130 -16.45 14.45 2.91
C ASP A 130 -16.65 13.31 3.93
N GLN A 131 -15.72 12.35 3.97
CA GLN A 131 -15.71 11.24 4.92
C GLN A 131 -14.65 11.45 6.00
N THR A 132 -14.92 10.99 7.22
CA THR A 132 -13.86 10.87 8.23
C THR A 132 -12.88 9.77 7.82
N THR A 133 -11.62 9.90 8.23
CA THR A 133 -10.58 8.86 7.97
C THR A 133 -11.03 7.50 8.50
N GLU A 134 -11.61 7.44 9.70
CA GLU A 134 -12.13 6.22 10.29
C GLU A 134 -13.24 5.60 9.43
N GLN A 135 -14.20 6.42 8.98
CA GLN A 135 -15.31 5.97 8.12
C GLN A 135 -14.80 5.43 6.79
N LEU A 136 -13.88 6.13 6.12
CA LEU A 136 -13.30 5.69 4.86
C LEU A 136 -12.49 4.40 5.06
N MET A 137 -11.60 4.37 6.05
CA MET A 137 -10.78 3.19 6.32
C MET A 137 -11.60 1.97 6.74
N SER A 138 -12.74 2.14 7.40
CA SER A 138 -13.63 1.01 7.74
C SER A 138 -14.21 0.33 6.50
N GLN A 139 -14.34 1.03 5.39
CA GLN A 139 -14.85 0.48 4.12
C GLN A 139 -13.78 -0.23 3.29
N LEU A 140 -12.50 -0.03 3.58
CA LEU A 140 -11.39 -0.47 2.75
C LEU A 140 -10.56 -1.53 3.45
N ALA A 141 -10.26 -2.64 2.77
CA ALA A 141 -9.13 -3.50 3.10
C ALA A 141 -8.09 -3.37 1.99
N MET A 142 -6.80 -3.36 2.33
CA MET A 142 -5.73 -3.14 1.37
C MET A 142 -4.67 -4.22 1.49
N VAL A 143 -4.30 -4.81 0.35
CA VAL A 143 -3.18 -5.73 0.23
C VAL A 143 -2.20 -5.12 -0.77
N PHE A 144 -1.07 -4.64 -0.26
CA PHE A 144 -0.03 -3.99 -1.04
C PHE A 144 1.00 -4.99 -1.57
N GLN A 145 1.71 -4.61 -2.61
CA GLN A 145 2.84 -5.37 -3.16
C GLN A 145 3.96 -5.54 -2.11
N ASP A 146 4.32 -4.44 -1.43
CA ASP A 146 5.31 -4.45 -0.36
C ASP A 146 4.61 -4.60 0.99
N VAL A 147 4.62 -5.82 1.52
CA VAL A 147 3.99 -6.14 2.80
C VAL A 147 4.94 -5.87 3.95
N TYR A 148 4.51 -4.99 4.86
CA TYR A 148 5.18 -4.75 6.13
C TYR A 148 4.50 -5.50 7.27
N LEU A 149 5.31 -6.22 8.06
CA LEU A 149 4.87 -6.88 9.29
C LEU A 149 5.62 -6.27 10.47
N TYR A 150 4.89 -6.04 11.55
CA TYR A 150 5.47 -5.52 12.78
C TYR A 150 6.25 -6.60 13.54
N ASP A 151 7.24 -6.21 14.32
CA ASP A 151 7.97 -7.12 15.21
C ASP A 151 7.06 -7.60 16.35
N SER A 152 6.20 -8.52 16.00
CA SER A 152 5.21 -9.13 16.88
C SER A 152 4.94 -10.57 16.42
N THR A 153 3.94 -11.24 17.00
CA THR A 153 3.55 -12.61 16.64
C THR A 153 2.78 -12.66 15.32
N LEU A 154 2.63 -13.87 14.73
CA LEU A 154 1.74 -14.09 13.58
C LEU A 154 0.32 -13.66 13.94
N THR A 155 -0.19 -14.11 15.10
CA THR A 155 -1.52 -13.78 15.60
C THR A 155 -1.75 -12.27 15.64
N GLU A 156 -0.84 -11.52 16.30
CA GLU A 156 -0.98 -10.07 16.44
C GLU A 156 -0.86 -9.33 15.09
N ASN A 157 0.00 -9.80 14.20
CA ASN A 157 0.10 -9.24 12.88
C ASN A 157 -1.20 -9.37 12.06
N ILE A 158 -1.92 -10.48 12.20
CA ILE A 158 -3.22 -10.65 11.53
C ILE A 158 -4.31 -9.85 12.25
N ARG A 159 -4.29 -9.80 13.59
CA ARG A 159 -5.26 -9.06 14.42
C ARG A 159 -5.30 -7.56 14.12
N ILE A 160 -4.24 -6.98 13.55
CA ILE A 160 -4.25 -5.59 13.05
C ILE A 160 -5.44 -5.32 12.11
N GLY A 161 -5.90 -6.31 11.34
CA GLY A 161 -7.07 -6.18 10.47
C GLY A 161 -8.37 -5.90 11.23
N CYS A 162 -8.50 -6.41 12.45
CA CYS A 162 -9.64 -6.19 13.35
C CYS A 162 -9.16 -6.39 14.81
N PRO A 163 -8.81 -5.29 15.53
CA PRO A 163 -8.21 -5.38 16.88
C PRO A 163 -9.06 -6.13 17.90
N ASP A 164 -10.38 -6.06 17.78
CA ASP A 164 -11.33 -6.71 18.70
C ASP A 164 -11.63 -8.18 18.33
N ALA A 165 -10.99 -8.73 17.29
CA ALA A 165 -11.20 -10.11 16.88
C ALA A 165 -10.66 -11.11 17.91
N THR A 166 -11.42 -12.19 18.15
CA THR A 166 -10.98 -13.31 18.98
C THR A 166 -9.87 -14.10 18.28
N ASP A 167 -9.07 -14.86 19.05
CA ASP A 167 -8.06 -15.76 18.51
C ASP A 167 -8.64 -16.75 17.48
N GLU A 168 -9.87 -17.20 17.71
CA GLU A 168 -10.56 -18.10 16.79
C GLU A 168 -10.81 -17.43 15.44
N HIS A 169 -11.30 -16.18 15.41
CA HIS A 169 -11.48 -15.43 14.16
C HIS A 169 -10.16 -15.17 13.44
N VAL A 170 -9.09 -14.85 14.19
CA VAL A 170 -7.75 -14.67 13.63
C VAL A 170 -7.25 -15.96 12.97
N ARG A 171 -7.39 -17.10 13.65
CA ARG A 171 -7.01 -18.41 13.11
C ARG A 171 -7.83 -18.81 11.89
N GLN A 172 -9.15 -18.58 11.91
CA GLN A 172 -10.00 -18.83 10.74
C GLN A 172 -9.57 -18.02 9.52
N ALA A 173 -9.32 -16.71 9.71
CA ALA A 173 -8.83 -15.86 8.61
C ALA A 173 -7.44 -16.30 8.13
N GLY A 174 -6.57 -16.70 9.05
CA GLY A 174 -5.24 -17.20 8.72
C GLY A 174 -5.28 -18.53 7.98
N ALA A 175 -6.11 -19.49 8.39
CA ALA A 175 -6.29 -20.78 7.75
C ALA A 175 -6.71 -20.60 6.27
N LEU A 176 -7.67 -19.69 6.01
CA LEU A 176 -8.13 -19.38 4.65
C LEU A 176 -7.01 -18.79 3.77
N ALA A 177 -6.03 -18.12 4.36
CA ALA A 177 -4.87 -17.59 3.67
C ALA A 177 -3.65 -18.54 3.71
N GLY A 178 -3.80 -19.79 4.21
CA GLY A 178 -2.71 -20.76 4.33
C GLY A 178 -1.65 -20.40 5.36
N VAL A 179 -1.99 -19.63 6.40
CA VAL A 179 -1.03 -19.23 7.46
C VAL A 179 -0.74 -20.38 8.41
N ASP A 180 -1.60 -21.41 8.50
CA ASP A 180 -1.36 -22.61 9.33
C ASP A 180 -0.02 -23.28 8.99
N GLU A 181 0.32 -23.41 7.70
CA GLU A 181 1.58 -23.98 7.25
C GLU A 181 2.79 -23.15 7.72
N ILE A 182 2.63 -21.82 7.79
CA ILE A 182 3.66 -20.92 8.31
C ILE A 182 3.82 -21.14 9.81
N ALA A 183 2.70 -21.23 10.54
CA ALA A 183 2.71 -21.47 11.97
C ALA A 183 3.33 -22.83 12.32
N ASP A 184 3.00 -23.89 11.58
CA ASP A 184 3.54 -25.25 11.79
C ASP A 184 5.07 -25.30 11.60
N ARG A 185 5.62 -24.47 10.70
CA ARG A 185 7.07 -24.40 10.44
C ARG A 185 7.82 -23.57 11.47
N LEU A 186 7.17 -22.57 12.09
CA LEU A 186 7.85 -21.65 13.00
C LEU A 186 7.93 -22.21 14.43
N PRO A 187 9.11 -22.11 15.09
CA PRO A 187 9.21 -22.39 16.52
C PRO A 187 8.33 -21.43 17.32
N GLY A 188 7.29 -21.95 17.97
CA GLY A 188 6.28 -21.17 18.71
C GLY A 188 4.95 -21.03 17.98
N GLY A 189 4.82 -21.56 16.75
CA GLY A 189 3.54 -21.61 16.03
C GLY A 189 2.94 -20.22 15.77
N TRP A 190 1.69 -20.07 16.08
CA TRP A 190 0.94 -18.83 15.96
C TRP A 190 1.47 -17.68 16.83
N ASP A 191 2.13 -18.03 17.95
CA ASP A 191 2.75 -17.06 18.86
C ASP A 191 4.22 -16.77 18.52
N ALA A 192 4.71 -17.30 17.38
CA ALA A 192 6.06 -17.03 16.92
C ALA A 192 6.19 -15.58 16.46
N SER A 193 7.23 -14.85 16.95
CA SER A 193 7.58 -13.54 16.41
C SER A 193 8.05 -13.66 14.96
N VAL A 194 7.51 -12.80 14.09
CA VAL A 194 7.91 -12.73 12.68
C VAL A 194 9.14 -11.82 12.45
N GLY A 195 9.53 -11.05 13.46
CA GLY A 195 10.63 -10.06 13.42
C GLY A 195 10.27 -8.82 12.62
N GLU A 196 11.08 -7.78 12.77
CA GLU A 196 10.89 -6.49 12.10
C GLU A 196 10.79 -6.65 10.58
N GLY A 197 9.76 -6.05 9.97
CA GLY A 197 9.45 -6.19 8.54
C GLY A 197 9.08 -7.62 8.11
N GLY A 198 8.87 -8.55 9.05
CA GLY A 198 8.60 -9.96 8.74
C GLY A 198 9.82 -10.72 8.22
N ARG A 199 11.02 -10.35 8.64
CA ARG A 199 12.30 -10.93 8.15
C ARG A 199 12.45 -12.45 8.30
N ARG A 200 11.63 -13.08 9.15
CA ARG A 200 11.63 -14.55 9.35
C ARG A 200 10.72 -15.27 8.36
N LEU A 201 10.01 -14.51 7.53
CA LEU A 201 9.07 -15.02 6.54
C LEU A 201 9.58 -14.75 5.12
N SER A 202 9.26 -15.66 4.20
CA SER A 202 9.44 -15.43 2.76
C SER A 202 8.49 -14.31 2.26
N GLY A 203 8.71 -13.80 1.05
CA GLY A 203 7.83 -12.82 0.42
C GLY A 203 6.37 -13.32 0.34
N GLY A 204 6.19 -14.57 -0.11
CA GLY A 204 4.88 -15.20 -0.22
C GLY A 204 4.19 -15.40 1.12
N GLU A 205 4.93 -15.76 2.17
CA GLU A 205 4.38 -15.90 3.51
C GLU A 205 3.93 -14.56 4.09
N ARG A 206 4.72 -13.49 3.92
CA ARG A 206 4.28 -12.13 4.30
C ARG A 206 3.00 -11.73 3.59
N GLN A 207 2.89 -12.05 2.30
CA GLN A 207 1.70 -11.81 1.49
C GLN A 207 0.48 -12.54 2.07
N ARG A 208 0.58 -13.84 2.40
CA ARG A 208 -0.50 -14.62 3.02
C ARG A 208 -0.95 -14.00 4.35
N VAL A 209 -0.03 -13.50 5.17
CA VAL A 209 -0.37 -12.76 6.41
C VAL A 209 -1.15 -11.48 6.08
N SER A 210 -0.76 -10.73 5.03
CA SER A 210 -1.48 -9.53 4.60
C SER A 210 -2.89 -9.85 4.08
N VAL A 211 -3.04 -10.95 3.34
CA VAL A 211 -4.36 -11.45 2.89
C VAL A 211 -5.22 -11.86 4.07
N ALA A 212 -4.65 -12.55 5.09
CA ALA A 212 -5.36 -12.89 6.32
C ALA A 212 -5.87 -11.65 7.07
N ARG A 213 -5.09 -10.55 7.11
CA ARG A 213 -5.55 -9.25 7.64
C ARG A 213 -6.80 -8.75 6.91
N ALA A 214 -6.80 -8.81 5.58
CA ALA A 214 -7.91 -8.37 4.76
C ALA A 214 -9.16 -9.24 4.96
N LEU A 215 -8.99 -10.57 5.04
CA LEU A 215 -10.05 -11.52 5.36
C LEU A 215 -10.67 -11.25 6.74
N LEU A 216 -9.84 -10.99 7.74
CA LEU A 216 -10.28 -10.72 9.11
C LEU A 216 -11.08 -9.40 9.18
N LYS A 217 -10.67 -8.39 8.42
CA LYS A 217 -11.30 -7.07 8.41
C LYS A 217 -12.71 -7.08 7.81
N ARG A 218 -13.00 -7.95 6.83
CA ARG A 218 -14.30 -8.07 6.16
C ARG A 218 -14.84 -6.75 5.61
N ALA A 219 -13.96 -5.91 5.10
CA ALA A 219 -14.35 -4.61 4.54
C ALA A 219 -15.18 -4.78 3.26
N PRO A 220 -16.13 -3.86 2.98
CA PRO A 220 -16.92 -3.87 1.74
C PRO A 220 -16.10 -3.81 0.46
N ILE A 221 -14.91 -3.20 0.50
CA ILE A 221 -14.03 -3.00 -0.65
C ILE A 221 -12.64 -3.53 -0.33
N LEU A 222 -12.09 -4.37 -1.21
CA LEU A 222 -10.72 -4.85 -1.16
C LEU A 222 -9.91 -4.24 -2.30
N LEU A 223 -8.85 -3.52 -1.98
CA LEU A 223 -7.84 -3.04 -2.92
C LEU A 223 -6.65 -4.00 -2.91
N PHE A 224 -6.35 -4.60 -4.06
CA PHE A 224 -5.34 -5.64 -4.19
C PHE A 224 -4.27 -5.22 -5.21
N ASP A 225 -3.09 -4.74 -4.74
CA ASP A 225 -2.03 -4.26 -5.61
C ASP A 225 -1.01 -5.37 -5.89
N GLU A 226 -1.05 -5.94 -7.09
CA GLU A 226 -0.08 -6.89 -7.68
C GLU A 226 0.46 -8.01 -6.75
N ALA A 227 -0.33 -8.43 -5.79
CA ALA A 227 0.10 -9.26 -4.69
C ALA A 227 0.52 -10.71 -5.05
N THR A 228 0.49 -11.11 -6.33
CA THR A 228 0.76 -12.49 -6.75
C THR A 228 1.92 -12.65 -7.74
N SER A 229 2.51 -11.57 -8.23
CA SER A 229 3.53 -11.63 -9.29
C SER A 229 4.86 -12.26 -8.87
N ALA A 230 5.13 -12.30 -7.56
CA ALA A 230 6.36 -12.86 -6.97
C ALA A 230 6.13 -14.13 -6.15
N LEU A 231 4.91 -14.74 -6.22
CA LEU A 231 4.58 -15.95 -5.49
C LEU A 231 4.97 -17.20 -6.28
N ASP A 232 5.40 -18.25 -5.58
CA ASP A 232 5.44 -19.58 -6.12
C ASP A 232 4.00 -20.15 -6.29
N PRO A 233 3.80 -21.21 -7.09
CA PRO A 233 2.47 -21.72 -7.42
C PRO A 233 1.64 -22.16 -6.20
N GLU A 234 2.27 -22.62 -5.14
CA GLU A 234 1.59 -23.09 -3.93
C GLU A 234 1.04 -21.90 -3.11
N ASN A 235 1.86 -20.87 -2.89
CA ASN A 235 1.44 -19.64 -2.24
C ASN A 235 0.36 -18.89 -3.06
N GLU A 236 0.44 -18.98 -4.39
CA GLU A 236 -0.54 -18.39 -5.29
C GLU A 236 -1.93 -19.02 -5.13
N ALA A 237 -2.03 -20.35 -5.05
CA ALA A 237 -3.28 -21.04 -4.89
C ALA A 237 -4.04 -20.63 -3.60
N HIS A 238 -3.33 -20.43 -2.49
CA HIS A 238 -3.92 -19.92 -1.25
C HIS A 238 -4.49 -18.51 -1.40
N VAL A 239 -3.75 -17.62 -2.06
CA VAL A 239 -4.21 -16.24 -2.29
C VAL A 239 -5.41 -16.20 -3.22
N GLU A 240 -5.43 -17.00 -4.29
CA GLU A 240 -6.56 -17.10 -5.22
C GLU A 240 -7.82 -17.65 -4.54
N ALA A 241 -7.70 -18.69 -3.71
CA ALA A 241 -8.80 -19.22 -2.93
C ALA A 241 -9.38 -18.16 -1.97
N ALA A 242 -8.52 -17.41 -1.28
CA ALA A 242 -8.92 -16.33 -0.39
C ALA A 242 -9.64 -15.19 -1.14
N VAL A 243 -9.13 -14.77 -2.30
CA VAL A 243 -9.75 -13.76 -3.17
C VAL A 243 -11.11 -14.24 -3.66
N THR A 244 -11.22 -15.50 -4.07
CA THR A 244 -12.49 -16.10 -4.52
C THR A 244 -13.55 -16.06 -3.41
N GLN A 245 -13.16 -16.30 -2.17
CA GLN A 245 -14.07 -16.21 -1.03
C GLN A 245 -14.48 -14.75 -0.74
N LEU A 246 -13.55 -13.80 -0.77
CA LEU A 246 -13.84 -12.37 -0.56
C LEU A 246 -14.75 -11.81 -1.65
N ARG A 247 -14.66 -12.31 -2.90
CA ARG A 247 -15.53 -11.90 -4.02
C ARG A 247 -17.03 -12.14 -3.74
N GLN A 248 -17.37 -13.06 -2.85
CA GLN A 248 -18.77 -13.32 -2.50
C GLN A 248 -19.40 -12.23 -1.61
N THR A 249 -18.58 -11.47 -0.91
CA THR A 249 -19.04 -10.51 0.12
C THR A 249 -18.52 -9.11 -0.06
N SER A 250 -17.54 -8.89 -0.92
CA SER A 250 -16.84 -7.61 -1.08
C SER A 250 -16.65 -7.27 -2.55
N THR A 251 -16.54 -5.98 -2.83
CA THR A 251 -16.05 -5.47 -4.12
C THR A 251 -14.53 -5.59 -4.15
N ILE A 252 -13.99 -6.22 -5.16
CA ILE A 252 -12.53 -6.38 -5.30
C ILE A 252 -12.04 -5.50 -6.45
N VAL A 253 -11.09 -4.64 -6.18
CA VAL A 253 -10.35 -3.88 -7.18
C VAL A 253 -8.91 -4.37 -7.19
N VAL A 254 -8.48 -4.96 -8.30
CA VAL A 254 -7.13 -5.52 -8.43
C VAL A 254 -6.31 -4.81 -9.49
N ILE A 255 -5.07 -4.45 -9.17
CA ILE A 255 -4.08 -4.12 -10.19
C ILE A 255 -3.52 -5.44 -10.70
N ALA A 256 -3.93 -5.83 -11.92
CA ALA A 256 -3.68 -7.18 -12.41
C ALA A 256 -2.55 -7.22 -13.45
N HIS A 257 -1.64 -8.17 -13.23
CA HIS A 257 -0.57 -8.50 -14.18
C HIS A 257 -0.72 -9.92 -14.75
N LYS A 258 -1.46 -10.80 -14.10
CA LYS A 258 -1.72 -12.18 -14.56
C LYS A 258 -2.91 -12.25 -15.49
N LEU A 259 -2.75 -13.02 -16.57
CA LEU A 259 -3.79 -13.17 -17.60
C LEU A 259 -5.08 -13.79 -17.05
N ASP A 260 -4.96 -14.79 -16.17
CA ASP A 260 -6.12 -15.48 -15.60
C ASP A 260 -6.95 -14.55 -14.69
N THR A 261 -6.31 -13.74 -13.86
CA THR A 261 -6.99 -12.72 -13.03
C THR A 261 -7.72 -11.70 -13.91
N ILE A 262 -7.07 -11.22 -14.98
CA ILE A 262 -7.66 -10.25 -15.90
C ILE A 262 -8.87 -10.86 -16.61
N ARG A 263 -8.75 -12.10 -17.10
CA ARG A 263 -9.80 -12.80 -17.83
C ARG A 263 -11.04 -13.09 -16.97
N SER A 264 -10.83 -13.38 -15.68
CA SER A 264 -11.91 -13.68 -14.72
C SER A 264 -12.59 -12.45 -14.14
N ALA A 265 -12.12 -11.24 -14.47
CA ALA A 265 -12.69 -10.00 -13.97
C ALA A 265 -14.06 -9.70 -14.63
N ASP A 266 -14.99 -9.22 -13.82
CA ASP A 266 -16.33 -8.78 -14.29
C ASP A 266 -16.22 -7.46 -15.06
N GLN A 267 -15.22 -6.66 -14.73
CA GLN A 267 -14.91 -5.40 -15.40
C GLN A 267 -13.39 -5.22 -15.49
N ILE A 268 -12.94 -4.68 -16.61
CA ILE A 268 -11.54 -4.30 -16.83
C ILE A 268 -11.49 -2.81 -17.15
N VAL A 269 -10.63 -2.09 -16.41
CA VAL A 269 -10.33 -0.67 -16.63
C VAL A 269 -8.92 -0.58 -17.20
N VAL A 270 -8.79 -0.03 -18.40
CA VAL A 270 -7.51 0.08 -19.11
C VAL A 270 -6.98 1.49 -18.97
N VAL A 271 -5.83 1.63 -18.30
CA VAL A 271 -5.11 2.90 -18.16
C VAL A 271 -3.96 2.93 -19.16
N ASP A 272 -3.86 4.00 -19.94
CA ASP A 272 -2.80 4.17 -20.92
C ASP A 272 -1.52 4.78 -20.31
N ARG A 273 -0.47 4.96 -21.14
CA ARG A 273 0.81 5.53 -20.70
C ARG A 273 0.72 6.99 -20.28
N THR A 274 -0.37 7.67 -20.63
CA THR A 274 -0.59 9.08 -20.29
C THR A 274 -1.43 9.24 -19.02
N GLY A 275 -1.76 8.16 -18.31
CA GLY A 275 -2.58 8.20 -17.11
C GLY A 275 -4.06 8.45 -17.38
N ARG A 276 -4.56 8.13 -18.58
CA ARG A 276 -5.98 8.22 -18.94
C ARG A 276 -6.62 6.85 -18.97
N VAL A 277 -7.88 6.76 -18.55
CA VAL A 277 -8.70 5.58 -18.82
C VAL A 277 -9.12 5.62 -20.30
N CYS A 278 -8.66 4.62 -21.06
CA CYS A 278 -8.90 4.57 -22.50
C CYS A 278 -9.95 3.52 -22.90
N GLN A 279 -10.18 2.49 -22.10
CA GLN A 279 -11.21 1.48 -22.34
C GLN A 279 -11.74 0.94 -21.00
N VAL A 280 -13.03 0.61 -20.94
CA VAL A 280 -13.70 -0.07 -19.82
C VAL A 280 -14.65 -1.09 -20.42
N GLY A 281 -14.66 -2.32 -19.93
CA GLY A 281 -15.53 -3.41 -20.40
C GLY A 281 -15.15 -4.77 -19.86
N THR A 282 -15.75 -5.83 -20.39
CA THR A 282 -15.38 -7.22 -20.11
C THR A 282 -14.20 -7.67 -20.98
N HIS A 283 -13.59 -8.81 -20.64
CA HIS A 283 -12.51 -9.39 -21.45
C HIS A 283 -12.93 -9.57 -22.92
N ASP A 284 -14.10 -10.18 -23.14
CA ASP A 284 -14.56 -10.51 -24.48
C ASP A 284 -14.88 -9.25 -25.31
N ASP A 285 -15.52 -8.24 -24.72
CA ASP A 285 -15.82 -6.96 -25.37
C ASP A 285 -14.53 -6.23 -25.78
N LEU A 286 -13.56 -6.20 -24.88
CA LEU A 286 -12.32 -5.46 -25.09
C LEU A 286 -11.38 -6.15 -26.10
N ILE A 287 -11.37 -7.48 -26.16
CA ILE A 287 -10.64 -8.23 -27.20
C ILE A 287 -11.29 -7.99 -28.56
N ALA A 288 -12.63 -8.06 -28.65
CA ALA A 288 -13.36 -7.86 -29.90
C ALA A 288 -13.19 -6.43 -30.46
N SER A 289 -13.02 -5.42 -29.58
CA SER A 289 -12.86 -4.02 -29.99
C SER A 289 -11.51 -3.68 -30.61
N SER A 290 -10.54 -4.62 -30.63
CA SER A 290 -9.19 -4.46 -31.18
C SER A 290 -8.46 -3.17 -30.74
N GLY A 291 -8.59 -2.82 -29.45
CA GLY A 291 -8.02 -1.62 -28.86
C GLY A 291 -6.73 -1.87 -28.06
N ARG A 292 -6.36 -0.88 -27.22
CA ARG A 292 -5.18 -0.97 -26.35
C ARG A 292 -5.15 -2.20 -25.46
N TYR A 293 -6.32 -2.66 -25.02
CA TYR A 293 -6.43 -3.90 -24.24
C TYR A 293 -5.96 -5.12 -25.02
N ALA A 294 -6.44 -5.29 -26.27
CA ALA A 294 -6.05 -6.42 -27.12
C ALA A 294 -4.52 -6.42 -27.36
N ASP A 295 -3.91 -5.24 -27.59
CA ASP A 295 -2.47 -5.13 -27.73
C ASP A 295 -1.72 -5.56 -26.48
N LEU A 296 -2.16 -5.13 -25.29
CA LEU A 296 -1.59 -5.52 -23.99
C LEU A 296 -1.75 -7.03 -23.74
N TRP A 297 -2.92 -7.58 -24.06
CA TRP A 297 -3.23 -8.99 -23.89
C TRP A 297 -2.31 -9.85 -24.74
N HIS A 298 -2.27 -9.63 -26.05
CA HIS A 298 -1.43 -10.38 -26.97
C HIS A 298 0.07 -10.23 -26.71
N ALA A 299 0.51 -9.06 -26.21
CA ALA A 299 1.89 -8.90 -25.80
C ALA A 299 2.25 -9.78 -24.60
N ARG A 300 1.33 -9.93 -23.63
CA ARG A 300 1.51 -10.80 -22.46
C ARG A 300 1.42 -12.30 -22.82
N GLU A 301 0.46 -12.70 -23.65
CA GLU A 301 0.39 -14.07 -24.14
C GLU A 301 1.69 -14.52 -24.79
N ARG A 302 2.27 -13.67 -25.65
CA ARG A 302 3.58 -13.94 -26.26
C ARG A 302 4.70 -14.07 -25.25
N ALA A 303 4.70 -13.26 -24.19
CA ALA A 303 5.70 -13.31 -23.13
C ALA A 303 5.61 -14.60 -22.30
N VAL A 304 4.41 -15.10 -22.01
CA VAL A 304 4.18 -16.37 -21.30
C VAL A 304 4.52 -17.57 -22.19
N GLY A 305 4.26 -17.49 -23.49
CA GLY A 305 4.61 -18.55 -24.48
C GLY A 305 6.10 -18.68 -24.78
N TRP A 306 6.95 -17.78 -24.29
CA TRP A 306 8.41 -17.87 -24.35
C TRP A 306 8.96 -18.78 -23.22
N SER A 307 8.58 -20.06 -23.25
CA SER A 307 9.38 -21.06 -22.56
C SER A 307 10.71 -21.21 -23.30
N LEU A 308 11.81 -21.26 -22.55
CA LEU A 308 13.14 -21.56 -23.09
C LEU A 308 13.08 -22.92 -23.79
N VAL A 309 12.79 -22.94 -25.06
CA VAL A 309 13.08 -24.09 -25.91
C VAL A 309 14.60 -24.14 -25.99
N GLY A 310 15.18 -25.06 -25.23
CA GLY A 310 16.60 -25.34 -25.28
C GLY A 310 16.99 -25.57 -26.75
N ARG A 311 17.97 -24.81 -27.23
CA ARG A 311 18.66 -25.16 -28.46
C ARG A 311 19.40 -26.47 -28.23
N PRO A 312 19.33 -27.40 -29.18
CA PRO A 312 20.08 -28.67 -29.14
C PRO A 312 21.58 -28.45 -29.08
#